data_8d62127a3df68fc2f7a226c45373515c
#
_entry.id   8d62127a3df68fc2f7a226c45373515c
#
_cell.length_a   1.000
_cell.length_b   1.000
_cell.length_c   1.000
_cell.angle_alpha   90.00
_cell.angle_beta   90.00
_cell.angle_gamma   90.00
#
_symmetry.space_group_name_H-M   'P 1'
#
loop_
_entity.id
_entity.type
_entity.pdbx_description
1 polymer ?
#
loop_
_entity_poly.entity_id
_entity_poly.type
_entity_poly.pdbx_seq_one_letter_code
_entity_poly.pdbx_strand_id
1 'polypeptide(L)'
;MNMEYVLEQLKNLLAIDSPSGYTKEVTDYLLNEFEKLGVPAYRTVKGGVIADLGGEDADNAVFVESHVDTLGAMVSQIKSNGCLEISPVGGIDANSAEGETVRIRTRDGRIYDGTCQLCNASVHVNGKYAETKRTYDVMEIVVDEKTSSKEETEKLGIMTGDFVCFEPRTTITKSGYIKSRFLDDKLSTAMLLGYAKHIKEDGVTPKRRIYLHMTVFEEVGHGGSASIPDGVTEVLSVDMGCVGDGLACKEHQVSICAKDSRGPYNYDVVSNLIEAAKKAGCDFAVDVYPHYGSDADAALTAGYDVRHGLIGAGVYASHGYERSHVDGVKNTLLLLETYLG
;
A
#
# COMPACT_ATOMS: atom_id res chain seq x y z
N MET A 1 -18.85 0.59 -12.30
CA MET A 1 -17.37 0.81 -12.43
C MET A 1 -16.70 -0.31 -13.22
N ASN A 2 -15.61 -0.02 -13.95
CA ASN A 2 -14.93 -0.95 -14.83
C ASN A 2 -13.90 -1.80 -14.05
N MET A 3 -14.26 -3.03 -13.69
CA MET A 3 -13.39 -3.95 -12.93
C MET A 3 -12.13 -4.37 -13.71
N GLU A 4 -12.22 -4.51 -15.04
CA GLU A 4 -11.06 -4.85 -15.88
C GLU A 4 -9.98 -3.77 -15.77
N TYR A 5 -10.38 -2.50 -15.84
CA TYR A 5 -9.48 -1.36 -15.64
C TYR A 5 -8.84 -1.38 -14.25
N VAL A 6 -9.63 -1.61 -13.19
CA VAL A 6 -9.09 -1.66 -11.81
C VAL A 6 -8.02 -2.75 -11.67
N LEU A 7 -8.27 -3.95 -12.21
CA LEU A 7 -7.32 -5.05 -12.14
C LEU A 7 -6.08 -4.83 -13.03
N GLU A 8 -6.23 -4.10 -14.14
CA GLU A 8 -5.10 -3.67 -14.97
C GLU A 8 -4.24 -2.65 -14.21
N GLN A 9 -4.86 -1.62 -13.62
CA GLN A 9 -4.16 -0.63 -12.81
C GLN A 9 -3.42 -1.27 -11.62
N LEU A 10 -4.06 -2.21 -10.95
CA LEU A 10 -3.42 -2.96 -9.86
C LEU A 10 -2.14 -3.68 -10.34
N LYS A 11 -2.20 -4.39 -11.46
CA LYS A 11 -1.02 -5.08 -12.01
C LYS A 11 0.11 -4.11 -12.37
N ASN A 12 -0.24 -2.97 -12.96
CA ASN A 12 0.72 -1.94 -13.33
C ASN A 12 1.38 -1.32 -12.10
N LEU A 13 0.59 -0.98 -11.08
CA LEU A 13 1.09 -0.43 -9.82
C LEU A 13 2.00 -1.43 -9.09
N LEU A 14 1.60 -2.71 -9.01
CA LEU A 14 2.39 -3.75 -8.36
C LEU A 14 3.72 -4.04 -9.08
N ALA A 15 3.79 -3.80 -10.39
CA ALA A 15 5.02 -3.96 -11.15
C ALA A 15 6.05 -2.83 -10.95
N ILE A 16 5.68 -1.73 -10.29
CA ILE A 16 6.56 -0.59 -10.02
C ILE A 16 7.08 -0.69 -8.59
N ASP A 17 8.40 -0.74 -8.42
CA ASP A 17 9.03 -0.69 -7.10
C ASP A 17 8.79 0.65 -6.42
N SER A 18 8.32 0.61 -5.17
CA SER A 18 8.02 1.82 -4.42
C SER A 18 8.17 1.69 -2.90
N PRO A 19 9.25 1.10 -2.37
CA PRO A 19 9.43 1.13 -0.92
C PRO A 19 9.43 2.56 -0.40
N SER A 20 8.94 2.78 0.85
CA SER A 20 8.85 4.12 1.45
C SER A 20 10.16 4.88 1.30
N GLY A 21 10.10 6.08 0.69
CA GLY A 21 11.27 6.88 0.34
C GLY A 21 11.79 6.70 -1.09
N TYR A 22 11.34 5.68 -1.83
CA TYR A 22 11.65 5.46 -3.25
C TYR A 22 10.35 5.40 -4.09
N THR A 23 9.60 6.47 -4.16
CA THR A 23 8.23 6.48 -4.70
C THR A 23 8.04 7.30 -5.97
N LYS A 24 9.14 7.87 -6.52
CA LYS A 24 9.02 8.77 -7.68
C LYS A 24 8.42 8.09 -8.90
N GLU A 25 8.85 6.86 -9.23
CA GLU A 25 8.38 6.15 -10.42
C GLU A 25 6.87 5.84 -10.35
N VAL A 26 6.38 5.39 -9.19
CA VAL A 26 4.95 5.10 -9.02
C VAL A 26 4.10 6.37 -9.02
N THR A 27 4.61 7.48 -8.48
CA THR A 27 3.87 8.75 -8.50
C THR A 27 3.93 9.46 -9.85
N ASP A 28 4.98 9.25 -10.66
CA ASP A 28 5.02 9.64 -12.08
C ASP A 28 3.94 8.85 -12.87
N TYR A 29 3.81 7.55 -12.62
CA TYR A 29 2.78 6.71 -13.22
C TYR A 29 1.37 7.24 -12.89
N LEU A 30 1.09 7.55 -11.62
CA LEU A 30 -0.20 8.07 -11.18
C LEU A 30 -0.56 9.41 -11.83
N LEU A 31 0.39 10.35 -11.92
CA LEU A 31 0.16 11.62 -12.60
C LEU A 31 -0.21 11.41 -14.07
N ASN A 32 0.47 10.51 -14.77
CA ASN A 32 0.15 10.17 -16.15
C ASN A 32 -1.25 9.52 -16.28
N GLU A 33 -1.65 8.67 -15.35
CA GLU A 33 -2.98 8.06 -15.37
C GLU A 33 -4.08 9.12 -15.12
N PHE A 34 -3.91 10.03 -14.16
CA PHE A 34 -4.85 11.13 -13.95
C PHE A 34 -4.92 12.08 -15.14
N GLU A 35 -3.80 12.36 -15.81
CA GLU A 35 -3.79 13.15 -17.04
C GLU A 35 -4.61 12.48 -18.16
N LYS A 36 -4.44 11.16 -18.37
CA LYS A 36 -5.24 10.38 -19.33
C LYS A 36 -6.74 10.41 -19.02
N LEU A 37 -7.11 10.41 -17.75
CA LEU A 37 -8.49 10.51 -17.28
C LEU A 37 -9.05 11.95 -17.36
N GLY A 38 -8.22 12.95 -17.66
CA GLY A 38 -8.59 14.34 -17.63
C GLY A 38 -8.91 14.87 -16.22
N VAL A 39 -8.28 14.28 -15.20
CA VAL A 39 -8.40 14.69 -13.79
C VAL A 39 -7.23 15.59 -13.44
N PRO A 40 -7.45 16.84 -12.98
CA PRO A 40 -6.38 17.68 -12.46
C PRO A 40 -5.66 17.00 -11.28
N ALA A 41 -4.36 16.82 -11.40
CA ALA A 41 -3.56 16.21 -10.35
C ALA A 41 -2.18 16.86 -10.24
N TYR A 42 -1.61 16.82 -9.04
CA TYR A 42 -0.26 17.35 -8.79
C TYR A 42 0.48 16.54 -7.74
N ARG A 43 1.80 16.58 -7.79
CA ARG A 43 2.66 15.98 -6.77
C ARG A 43 2.84 16.95 -5.61
N THR A 44 2.66 16.45 -4.38
CA THR A 44 2.94 17.19 -3.16
C THR A 44 4.45 17.32 -2.93
N VAL A 45 4.88 18.25 -2.08
CA VAL A 45 6.30 18.39 -1.71
C VAL A 45 6.84 17.12 -1.05
N LYS A 46 6.02 16.41 -0.28
CA LYS A 46 6.36 15.13 0.35
C LYS A 46 6.48 13.98 -0.66
N GLY A 47 5.90 14.14 -1.85
CA GLY A 47 6.02 13.18 -2.96
C GLY A 47 4.74 12.44 -3.32
N GLY A 48 3.68 12.52 -2.51
CA GLY A 48 2.35 11.95 -2.83
C GLY A 48 1.66 12.68 -3.99
N VAL A 49 0.56 12.14 -4.47
CA VAL A 49 -0.23 12.72 -5.58
C VAL A 49 -1.62 13.08 -5.08
N ILE A 50 -2.02 14.33 -5.26
CA ILE A 50 -3.40 14.77 -5.03
C ILE A 50 -4.08 14.99 -6.37
N ALA A 51 -5.27 14.41 -6.52
CA ALA A 51 -6.14 14.55 -7.69
C ALA A 51 -7.48 15.13 -7.28
N ASP A 52 -7.98 16.12 -8.03
CA ASP A 52 -9.23 16.85 -7.77
C ASP A 52 -10.34 16.33 -8.69
N LEU A 53 -11.28 15.60 -8.13
CA LEU A 53 -12.44 15.10 -8.88
C LEU A 53 -13.54 16.17 -9.05
N GLY A 54 -13.46 17.31 -8.35
CA GLY A 54 -14.50 18.31 -8.29
C GLY A 54 -15.62 17.94 -7.31
N GLY A 55 -16.73 18.65 -7.40
CA GLY A 55 -17.93 18.50 -6.56
C GLY A 55 -18.60 19.84 -6.30
N GLU A 56 -19.85 19.81 -5.78
CA GLU A 56 -20.67 21.01 -5.61
C GLU A 56 -20.28 21.82 -4.36
N ASP A 57 -19.97 21.13 -3.24
CA ASP A 57 -19.68 21.76 -1.95
C ASP A 57 -18.17 21.65 -1.64
N ALA A 58 -17.46 22.75 -1.82
CA ALA A 58 -16.02 22.85 -1.59
C ALA A 58 -15.67 23.15 -0.12
N ASP A 59 -16.62 23.67 0.67
CA ASP A 59 -16.40 24.01 2.08
C ASP A 59 -16.66 22.81 3.01
N ASN A 60 -17.12 21.70 2.44
CA ASN A 60 -17.34 20.42 3.13
C ASN A 60 -16.75 19.26 2.31
N ALA A 61 -15.53 19.45 1.83
CA ALA A 61 -14.86 18.46 0.98
C ALA A 61 -14.46 17.19 1.75
N VAL A 62 -14.33 16.11 1.00
CA VAL A 62 -13.79 14.83 1.47
C VAL A 62 -12.41 14.60 0.86
N PHE A 63 -11.46 14.23 1.69
CA PHE A 63 -10.12 13.82 1.30
C PHE A 63 -10.02 12.30 1.43
N VAL A 64 -9.93 11.62 0.30
CA VAL A 64 -9.92 10.15 0.24
C VAL A 64 -8.48 9.70 0.01
N GLU A 65 -7.93 8.96 0.94
CA GLU A 65 -6.51 8.59 0.94
C GLU A 65 -6.33 7.09 0.70
N SER A 66 -5.30 6.74 -0.06
CA SER A 66 -4.68 5.41 -0.15
C SER A 66 -3.19 5.58 -0.26
N HIS A 67 -2.38 4.58 0.04
CA HIS A 67 -0.94 4.73 -0.12
C HIS A 67 -0.35 3.91 -1.26
N VAL A 68 0.77 4.37 -1.80
CA VAL A 68 1.49 3.70 -2.90
C VAL A 68 2.91 3.32 -2.53
N ASP A 69 3.38 3.77 -1.37
CA ASP A 69 4.61 3.23 -0.83
C ASP A 69 4.38 1.81 -0.30
N THR A 70 5.42 1.04 -0.28
CA THR A 70 5.39 -0.37 0.10
C THR A 70 6.44 -0.66 1.15
N LEU A 71 6.29 -1.81 1.78
CA LEU A 71 7.37 -2.43 2.52
C LEU A 71 8.57 -2.69 1.61
N GLY A 72 9.76 -2.73 2.20
CA GLY A 72 10.99 -3.03 1.50
C GLY A 72 12.15 -3.15 2.48
N ALA A 73 13.36 -2.92 1.98
CA ALA A 73 14.54 -2.82 2.82
C ALA A 73 15.56 -1.84 2.23
N MET A 74 16.57 -1.54 3.02
CA MET A 74 17.70 -0.71 2.61
C MET A 74 19.01 -1.42 2.97
N VAL A 75 20.01 -1.32 2.09
CA VAL A 75 21.36 -1.84 2.38
C VAL A 75 21.91 -1.09 3.59
N SER A 76 22.16 -1.79 4.68
CA SER A 76 22.79 -1.25 5.88
C SER A 76 24.30 -1.41 5.84
N GLN A 77 24.79 -2.53 5.27
CA GLN A 77 26.21 -2.84 5.16
C GLN A 77 26.49 -3.82 4.02
N ILE A 78 27.64 -3.68 3.38
CA ILE A 78 28.21 -4.73 2.51
C ILE A 78 29.16 -5.58 3.34
N LYS A 79 28.89 -6.88 3.42
CA LYS A 79 29.64 -7.85 4.21
C LYS A 79 30.96 -8.22 3.52
N SER A 80 31.90 -8.76 4.25
CA SER A 80 33.21 -9.18 3.72
C SER A 80 33.12 -10.25 2.62
N ASN A 81 32.03 -11.05 2.61
CA ASN A 81 31.76 -12.06 1.58
C ASN A 81 31.01 -11.50 0.34
N GLY A 82 30.76 -10.19 0.29
CA GLY A 82 30.06 -9.52 -0.81
C GLY A 82 28.52 -9.50 -0.70
N CYS A 83 27.93 -10.26 0.23
CA CYS A 83 26.49 -10.19 0.50
C CYS A 83 26.12 -8.87 1.18
N LEU A 84 24.82 -8.52 1.12
CA LEU A 84 24.31 -7.28 1.73
C LEU A 84 23.58 -7.60 3.04
N GLU A 85 23.94 -6.90 4.09
CA GLU A 85 23.11 -6.78 5.28
C GLU A 85 22.05 -5.69 5.02
N ILE A 86 20.83 -5.91 5.51
CA ILE A 86 19.69 -5.03 5.24
C ILE A 86 19.00 -4.56 6.52
N SER A 87 18.45 -3.36 6.44
CA SER A 87 17.53 -2.81 7.42
C SER A 87 16.13 -2.76 6.80
N PRO A 88 15.07 -3.28 7.44
CA PRO A 88 13.72 -3.23 6.90
C PRO A 88 13.23 -1.78 6.79
N VAL A 89 12.43 -1.51 5.76
CA VAL A 89 11.64 -0.30 5.58
C VAL A 89 10.17 -0.71 5.77
N GLY A 90 9.53 -0.16 6.78
CA GLY A 90 8.22 -0.61 7.23
C GLY A 90 8.25 -1.96 7.95
N GLY A 91 7.11 -2.61 8.05
CA GLY A 91 6.86 -3.78 8.90
C GLY A 91 7.04 -5.14 8.22
N ILE A 92 7.94 -5.30 7.23
CA ILE A 92 8.15 -6.59 6.59
C ILE A 92 8.81 -7.60 7.56
N ASP A 93 8.21 -8.80 7.71
CA ASP A 93 8.73 -9.84 8.58
C ASP A 93 9.81 -10.68 7.87
N ALA A 94 10.90 -11.00 8.57
CA ALA A 94 12.02 -11.76 8.00
C ALA A 94 11.62 -13.17 7.54
N ASN A 95 10.61 -13.81 8.19
CA ASN A 95 10.10 -15.12 7.74
C ASN A 95 9.41 -15.00 6.39
N SER A 96 8.76 -13.88 6.12
CA SER A 96 8.07 -13.65 4.84
C SER A 96 9.02 -13.18 3.74
N ALA A 97 10.21 -12.69 4.11
CA ALA A 97 11.24 -12.24 3.20
C ALA A 97 12.18 -13.35 2.73
N GLU A 98 12.32 -14.44 3.50
CA GLU A 98 13.22 -15.55 3.16
C GLU A 98 12.83 -16.23 1.83
N GLY A 99 13.79 -16.37 0.94
CA GLY A 99 13.60 -16.98 -0.37
C GLY A 99 13.04 -16.07 -1.45
N GLU A 100 12.79 -14.80 -1.14
CA GLU A 100 12.26 -13.85 -2.12
C GLU A 100 13.34 -13.29 -3.04
N THR A 101 13.03 -13.19 -4.32
CA THR A 101 13.80 -12.41 -5.28
C THR A 101 13.66 -10.92 -4.96
N VAL A 102 14.76 -10.20 -5.10
CA VAL A 102 14.81 -8.75 -4.86
C VAL A 102 15.50 -8.02 -6.00
N ARG A 103 15.21 -6.73 -6.12
CA ARG A 103 15.94 -5.77 -6.96
C ARG A 103 16.65 -4.77 -6.06
N ILE A 104 17.97 -4.63 -6.22
CA ILE A 104 18.78 -3.63 -5.54
C ILE A 104 18.83 -2.39 -6.44
N ARG A 105 18.25 -1.27 -5.97
CA ARG A 105 18.19 0.01 -6.67
C ARG A 105 19.32 0.92 -6.19
N THR A 106 20.35 1.09 -7.01
CA THR A 106 21.51 1.93 -6.65
C THR A 106 21.24 3.42 -6.84
N ARG A 107 21.99 4.26 -6.15
CA ARG A 107 21.86 5.73 -6.24
C ARG A 107 22.22 6.29 -7.61
N ASP A 108 23.01 5.59 -8.40
CA ASP A 108 23.34 5.96 -9.78
C ASP A 108 22.38 5.39 -10.84
N GLY A 109 21.29 4.76 -10.41
CA GLY A 109 20.20 4.29 -11.26
C GLY A 109 20.38 2.88 -11.84
N ARG A 110 21.43 2.16 -11.45
CA ARG A 110 21.59 0.74 -11.83
C ARG A 110 20.68 -0.14 -10.98
N ILE A 111 20.32 -1.28 -11.54
CA ILE A 111 19.49 -2.29 -10.90
C ILE A 111 20.23 -3.61 -10.95
N TYR A 112 20.28 -4.28 -9.80
CA TYR A 112 20.83 -5.63 -9.69
C TYR A 112 19.79 -6.55 -9.09
N ASP A 113 19.76 -7.79 -9.55
CA ASP A 113 18.94 -8.83 -8.96
C ASP A 113 19.68 -9.49 -7.78
N GLY A 114 18.90 -10.09 -6.89
CA GLY A 114 19.42 -10.84 -5.77
C GLY A 114 18.33 -11.65 -5.08
N THR A 115 18.71 -12.37 -4.05
CA THR A 115 17.79 -13.21 -3.27
C THR A 115 18.00 -12.93 -1.79
N CYS A 116 16.90 -12.76 -1.04
CA CYS A 116 16.92 -12.66 0.41
C CYS A 116 17.04 -14.07 1.01
N GLN A 117 18.12 -14.34 1.70
CA GLN A 117 18.44 -15.67 2.24
C GLN A 117 18.83 -15.60 3.72
N LEU A 118 18.64 -16.72 4.41
CA LEU A 118 19.30 -16.92 5.69
C LEU A 118 20.83 -16.98 5.47
N CYS A 119 21.60 -16.35 6.31
CA CYS A 119 23.05 -16.56 6.30
C CYS A 119 23.39 -18.04 6.40
N ASN A 120 24.22 -18.55 5.49
CA ASN A 120 24.50 -19.99 5.38
C ASN A 120 23.24 -20.84 5.17
N ALA A 121 22.47 -20.54 4.12
CA ALA A 121 21.12 -21.07 3.85
C ALA A 121 21.05 -22.56 3.45
N SER A 122 22.18 -23.23 3.19
CA SER A 122 22.17 -24.64 2.74
C SER A 122 21.89 -25.62 3.88
N VAL A 123 20.78 -26.33 3.83
CA VAL A 123 20.41 -27.39 4.80
C VAL A 123 21.42 -28.53 4.83
N HIS A 124 22.19 -28.77 3.75
CA HIS A 124 23.21 -29.78 3.67
C HIS A 124 24.52 -29.38 4.37
N VAL A 125 24.68 -28.11 4.71
CA VAL A 125 25.88 -27.55 5.35
C VAL A 125 25.56 -26.99 6.74
N ASN A 126 24.40 -26.34 6.89
CA ASN A 126 23.98 -25.72 8.14
C ASN A 126 23.05 -26.63 8.95
N GLY A 127 23.62 -27.39 9.89
CA GLY A 127 22.84 -28.27 10.77
C GLY A 127 21.85 -27.55 11.70
N LYS A 128 21.93 -26.21 11.82
CA LYS A 128 21.03 -25.41 12.63
C LYS A 128 19.98 -24.64 11.79
N TYR A 129 19.91 -24.89 10.48
CA TYR A 129 19.02 -24.16 9.57
C TYR A 129 17.58 -24.08 10.08
N ALA A 130 17.00 -25.22 10.48
CA ALA A 130 15.61 -25.28 10.92
C ALA A 130 15.36 -24.64 12.30
N GLU A 131 16.39 -24.53 13.14
CA GLU A 131 16.31 -24.02 14.51
C GLU A 131 16.59 -22.51 14.57
N THR A 132 17.21 -21.95 13.53
CA THR A 132 17.57 -20.52 13.49
C THR A 132 16.31 -19.69 13.34
N LYS A 133 16.01 -18.87 14.36
CA LYS A 133 14.93 -17.88 14.26
C LYS A 133 15.26 -16.86 13.17
N ARG A 134 14.31 -16.58 12.28
CA ARG A 134 14.47 -15.59 11.23
C ARG A 134 14.31 -14.19 11.81
N THR A 135 15.41 -13.45 11.78
CA THR A 135 15.54 -12.06 12.18
C THR A 135 16.49 -11.39 11.19
N TYR A 136 16.42 -10.08 11.01
CA TYR A 136 17.22 -9.41 9.98
C TYR A 136 18.73 -9.48 10.19
N ASP A 137 19.20 -9.69 11.42
CA ASP A 137 20.63 -9.91 11.74
C ASP A 137 21.18 -11.25 11.25
N VAL A 138 20.32 -12.20 10.92
CA VAL A 138 20.70 -13.51 10.34
C VAL A 138 20.27 -13.67 8.89
N MET A 139 19.70 -12.62 8.29
CA MET A 139 19.35 -12.60 6.87
C MET A 139 20.37 -11.76 6.07
N GLU A 140 20.49 -12.06 4.80
CA GLU A 140 21.34 -11.32 3.87
C GLU A 140 20.76 -11.34 2.46
N ILE A 141 21.11 -10.36 1.64
CA ILE A 141 20.86 -10.41 0.20
C ILE A 141 22.12 -10.99 -0.48
N VAL A 142 21.92 -12.09 -1.15
CA VAL A 142 22.90 -12.65 -2.07
C VAL A 142 22.68 -11.96 -3.41
N VAL A 143 23.66 -11.20 -3.87
CA VAL A 143 23.59 -10.48 -5.14
C VAL A 143 23.84 -11.45 -6.29
N ASP A 144 23.03 -11.40 -7.36
CA ASP A 144 23.15 -12.31 -8.52
C ASP A 144 24.26 -11.86 -9.49
N GLU A 145 25.41 -11.49 -8.91
CA GLU A 145 26.63 -11.11 -9.61
C GLU A 145 27.82 -11.94 -9.12
N LYS A 146 28.86 -12.03 -9.94
CA LYS A 146 30.08 -12.79 -9.59
C LYS A 146 30.95 -11.99 -8.63
N THR A 147 30.46 -11.75 -7.43
CA THR A 147 31.19 -11.08 -6.36
C THR A 147 31.38 -12.03 -5.17
N SER A 148 32.51 -11.94 -4.51
CA SER A 148 32.90 -12.75 -3.36
C SER A 148 33.58 -11.95 -2.25
N SER A 149 33.65 -10.64 -2.44
CA SER A 149 34.21 -9.69 -1.46
C SER A 149 33.46 -8.37 -1.44
N LYS A 150 33.62 -7.63 -0.36
CA LYS A 150 33.06 -6.29 -0.21
C LYS A 150 33.49 -5.38 -1.36
N GLU A 151 34.78 -5.37 -1.70
CA GLU A 151 35.36 -4.53 -2.73
C GLU A 151 34.81 -4.83 -4.13
N GLU A 152 34.49 -6.08 -4.41
CA GLU A 152 33.89 -6.47 -5.68
C GLU A 152 32.45 -6.00 -5.77
N THR A 153 31.66 -6.11 -4.71
CA THR A 153 30.28 -5.60 -4.65
C THR A 153 30.24 -4.06 -4.71
N GLU A 154 31.15 -3.38 -4.02
CA GLU A 154 31.27 -1.92 -4.11
C GLU A 154 31.61 -1.43 -5.54
N LYS A 155 32.39 -2.19 -6.33
CA LYS A 155 32.68 -1.87 -7.74
C LYS A 155 31.44 -1.92 -8.63
N LEU A 156 30.39 -2.64 -8.24
CA LEU A 156 29.10 -2.59 -8.90
C LEU A 156 28.38 -1.26 -8.67
N GLY A 157 28.86 -0.43 -7.72
CA GLY A 157 28.23 0.82 -7.30
C GLY A 157 27.16 0.63 -6.23
N ILE A 158 27.00 -0.58 -5.72
CA ILE A 158 26.13 -0.84 -4.58
C ILE A 158 26.75 -0.23 -3.33
N MET A 159 25.94 0.46 -2.53
CA MET A 159 26.40 1.14 -1.33
C MET A 159 25.34 1.13 -0.22
N THR A 160 25.77 1.42 0.99
CA THR A 160 24.86 1.67 2.11
C THR A 160 23.86 2.76 1.76
N GLY A 161 22.57 2.51 2.02
CA GLY A 161 21.46 3.40 1.69
C GLY A 161 20.82 3.12 0.33
N ASP A 162 21.26 2.12 -0.43
CA ASP A 162 20.55 1.65 -1.62
C ASP A 162 19.30 0.86 -1.22
N PHE A 163 18.24 0.95 -2.03
CA PHE A 163 16.97 0.27 -1.74
C PHE A 163 16.99 -1.19 -2.20
N VAL A 164 16.32 -2.03 -1.43
CA VAL A 164 16.05 -3.44 -1.75
C VAL A 164 14.55 -3.62 -1.86
N CYS A 165 14.09 -3.90 -3.08
CA CYS A 165 12.69 -4.04 -3.46
C CYS A 165 12.36 -5.51 -3.64
N PHE A 166 11.36 -6.03 -2.92
CA PHE A 166 10.93 -7.42 -3.01
C PHE A 166 9.99 -7.66 -4.19
N GLU A 167 10.09 -8.83 -4.81
CA GLU A 167 9.21 -9.22 -5.91
C GLU A 167 7.76 -9.40 -5.43
N PRO A 168 6.76 -8.75 -6.07
CA PRO A 168 5.35 -8.83 -5.66
C PRO A 168 4.70 -10.20 -5.93
N ARG A 169 5.15 -10.95 -6.93
CA ARG A 169 4.62 -12.27 -7.34
C ARG A 169 3.11 -12.26 -7.63
N THR A 170 2.63 -11.25 -8.36
CA THR A 170 1.20 -11.02 -8.60
C THR A 170 0.55 -12.16 -9.38
N THR A 171 -0.57 -12.66 -8.86
CA THR A 171 -1.39 -13.69 -9.50
C THR A 171 -2.88 -13.41 -9.27
N ILE A 172 -3.68 -13.44 -10.34
CA ILE A 172 -5.14 -13.40 -10.26
C ILE A 172 -5.67 -14.75 -10.73
N THR A 173 -6.38 -15.46 -9.86
CA THR A 173 -6.90 -16.80 -10.17
C THR A 173 -8.20 -16.72 -10.96
N LYS A 174 -8.55 -17.83 -11.65
CA LYS A 174 -9.85 -17.94 -12.35
C LYS A 174 -11.06 -17.82 -11.42
N SER A 175 -10.90 -18.16 -10.13
CA SER A 175 -11.92 -18.04 -9.10
C SER A 175 -12.00 -16.66 -8.45
N GLY A 176 -11.23 -15.69 -8.92
CA GLY A 176 -11.29 -14.30 -8.47
C GLY A 176 -10.35 -13.94 -7.31
N TYR A 177 -9.54 -14.88 -6.79
CA TYR A 177 -8.55 -14.52 -5.79
C TYR A 177 -7.39 -13.73 -6.39
N ILE A 178 -7.02 -12.65 -5.70
CA ILE A 178 -5.88 -11.79 -6.01
C ILE A 178 -4.80 -12.11 -4.97
N LYS A 179 -3.62 -12.47 -5.43
CA LYS A 179 -2.47 -12.78 -4.56
C LYS A 179 -1.28 -11.98 -5.02
N SER A 180 -0.66 -11.26 -4.11
CA SER A 180 0.54 -10.47 -4.35
C SER A 180 1.12 -10.01 -3.01
N ARG A 181 2.38 -9.60 -2.95
CA ARG A 181 2.81 -8.62 -1.96
C ARG A 181 2.24 -7.27 -2.35
N PHE A 182 2.12 -6.37 -1.38
CA PHE A 182 1.78 -4.96 -1.60
C PHE A 182 0.36 -4.71 -2.15
N LEU A 183 -0.60 -5.64 -1.90
CA LEU A 183 -2.02 -5.31 -2.00
C LEU A 183 -2.37 -4.20 -0.99
N ASP A 184 -1.69 -4.22 0.11
CA ASP A 184 -1.50 -3.14 1.07
C ASP A 184 -0.45 -2.14 0.51
N ASP A 185 -0.83 -0.94 -0.07
CA ASP A 185 -2.23 -0.59 -0.31
C ASP A 185 -2.45 -0.20 -1.79
N LYS A 186 -1.65 -0.80 -2.69
CA LYS A 186 -1.81 -0.61 -4.13
C LYS A 186 -3.16 -1.09 -4.65
N LEU A 187 -3.83 -1.99 -3.90
CA LEU A 187 -5.19 -2.43 -4.24
C LEU A 187 -6.18 -1.28 -4.13
N SER A 188 -6.14 -0.52 -3.03
CA SER A 188 -7.02 0.64 -2.84
C SER A 188 -6.66 1.76 -3.81
N THR A 189 -5.39 2.01 -4.07
CA THR A 189 -4.97 2.98 -5.09
C THR A 189 -5.55 2.62 -6.47
N ALA A 190 -5.54 1.36 -6.87
CA ALA A 190 -6.17 0.91 -8.11
C ALA A 190 -7.68 1.11 -8.10
N MET A 191 -8.34 0.89 -6.95
CA MET A 191 -9.77 1.18 -6.76
C MET A 191 -10.07 2.67 -6.90
N LEU A 192 -9.26 3.55 -6.32
CA LEU A 192 -9.45 5.00 -6.42
C LEU A 192 -9.23 5.50 -7.85
N LEU A 193 -8.30 4.94 -8.62
CA LEU A 193 -8.18 5.21 -10.07
C LEU A 193 -9.44 4.76 -10.82
N GLY A 194 -10.00 3.59 -10.48
CA GLY A 194 -11.26 3.09 -11.03
C GLY A 194 -12.44 4.00 -10.70
N TYR A 195 -12.50 4.54 -9.48
CA TYR A 195 -13.51 5.49 -9.05
C TYR A 195 -13.36 6.84 -9.79
N ALA A 196 -12.14 7.36 -9.92
CA ALA A 196 -11.87 8.58 -10.68
C ALA A 196 -12.32 8.45 -12.16
N LYS A 197 -12.04 7.30 -12.78
CA LYS A 197 -12.48 6.98 -14.13
C LYS A 197 -14.01 6.99 -14.24
N HIS A 198 -14.70 6.34 -13.30
CA HIS A 198 -16.17 6.31 -13.24
C HIS A 198 -16.75 7.73 -13.16
N ILE A 199 -16.30 8.56 -12.21
CA ILE A 199 -16.74 9.96 -12.06
C ILE A 199 -16.60 10.73 -13.38
N LYS A 200 -15.50 10.58 -14.09
CA LYS A 200 -15.25 11.33 -15.34
C LYS A 200 -16.02 10.78 -16.53
N GLU A 201 -16.05 9.47 -16.75
CA GLU A 201 -16.69 8.86 -17.92
C GLU A 201 -18.23 8.95 -17.86
N ASP A 202 -18.81 8.76 -16.66
CA ASP A 202 -20.25 8.82 -16.47
C ASP A 202 -20.76 10.24 -16.18
N GLY A 203 -19.86 11.23 -16.10
CA GLY A 203 -20.19 12.64 -15.91
C GLY A 203 -20.86 12.92 -14.55
N VAL A 204 -20.48 12.16 -13.52
CA VAL A 204 -21.01 12.33 -12.17
C VAL A 204 -20.42 13.59 -11.54
N THR A 205 -21.27 14.41 -10.93
CA THR A 205 -20.84 15.54 -10.09
C THR A 205 -21.13 15.19 -8.63
N PRO A 206 -20.09 14.89 -7.81
CA PRO A 206 -20.30 14.60 -6.40
C PRO A 206 -20.91 15.79 -5.66
N LYS A 207 -21.75 15.52 -4.64
CA LYS A 207 -22.34 16.57 -3.80
C LYS A 207 -21.31 17.32 -2.96
N ARG A 208 -20.31 16.61 -2.48
CA ARG A 208 -19.15 17.15 -1.76
C ARG A 208 -17.96 17.14 -2.72
N ARG A 209 -17.11 18.15 -2.67
CA ARG A 209 -15.85 18.10 -3.42
C ARG A 209 -15.00 16.94 -2.92
N ILE A 210 -14.44 16.18 -3.86
CA ILE A 210 -13.63 15.02 -3.55
C ILE A 210 -12.21 15.25 -4.05
N TYR A 211 -11.25 15.11 -3.15
CA TYR A 211 -9.86 14.99 -3.48
C TYR A 211 -9.41 13.56 -3.21
N LEU A 212 -8.68 12.95 -4.15
CA LEU A 212 -7.97 11.70 -3.93
C LEU A 212 -6.53 12.01 -3.59
N HIS A 213 -6.00 11.35 -2.57
CA HIS A 213 -4.59 11.48 -2.19
C HIS A 213 -3.94 10.10 -2.16
N MET A 214 -3.04 9.87 -3.12
CA MET A 214 -2.15 8.72 -3.08
C MET A 214 -0.92 9.12 -2.27
N THR A 215 -0.89 8.69 -1.03
CA THR A 215 0.14 9.06 -0.07
C THR A 215 1.44 8.28 -0.28
N VAL A 216 2.49 8.75 0.33
CA VAL A 216 3.79 8.10 0.48
C VAL A 216 4.24 8.24 1.93
N PHE A 217 5.01 7.27 2.44
CA PHE A 217 5.40 7.14 3.85
C PHE A 217 4.28 6.67 4.81
N GLU A 218 3.21 6.05 4.32
CA GLU A 218 2.20 5.43 5.20
C GLU A 218 2.83 4.31 6.03
N GLU A 219 3.58 3.41 5.40
CA GLU A 219 4.23 2.22 5.99
C GLU A 219 5.24 2.54 7.11
N VAL A 220 5.57 3.82 7.26
CA VAL A 220 6.41 4.34 8.34
C VAL A 220 5.68 5.38 9.20
N GLY A 221 4.35 5.46 9.07
CA GLY A 221 3.43 6.09 10.02
C GLY A 221 3.20 7.59 9.83
N HIS A 222 3.48 8.17 8.65
CA HIS A 222 3.26 9.61 8.44
C HIS A 222 2.84 10.01 7.00
N GLY A 223 2.17 9.12 6.27
CA GLY A 223 1.69 9.41 4.91
C GLY A 223 0.69 10.56 4.87
N GLY A 224 -0.41 10.48 5.61
CA GLY A 224 -1.49 11.49 5.66
C GLY A 224 -1.18 12.75 6.48
N SER A 225 0.04 12.91 7.01
CA SER A 225 0.40 13.98 7.96
C SER A 225 0.51 15.39 7.35
N ALA A 226 0.27 15.56 6.06
CA ALA A 226 0.44 16.84 5.38
C ALA A 226 -0.44 16.96 4.12
N SER A 227 -0.56 18.19 3.61
CA SER A 227 -1.12 18.51 2.29
C SER A 227 -2.65 18.39 2.16
N ILE A 228 -3.39 18.33 3.28
CA ILE A 228 -4.86 18.37 3.23
C ILE A 228 -5.29 19.74 2.70
N PRO A 229 -6.09 19.79 1.60
CA PRO A 229 -6.58 21.05 1.02
C PRO A 229 -7.53 21.81 1.95
N ASP A 230 -7.61 23.12 1.78
CA ASP A 230 -8.62 23.94 2.46
C ASP A 230 -10.04 23.46 2.12
N GLY A 231 -10.96 23.57 3.07
CA GLY A 231 -12.35 23.14 2.93
C GLY A 231 -12.60 21.66 3.18
N VAL A 232 -11.55 20.85 3.38
CA VAL A 232 -11.70 19.44 3.77
C VAL A 232 -12.18 19.36 5.21
N THR A 233 -13.28 18.65 5.44
CA THR A 233 -13.87 18.40 6.76
C THR A 233 -13.84 16.93 7.17
N GLU A 234 -13.45 16.07 6.24
CA GLU A 234 -13.44 14.62 6.44
C GLU A 234 -12.31 13.96 5.67
N VAL A 235 -11.57 13.09 6.33
CA VAL A 235 -10.54 12.22 5.75
C VAL A 235 -11.03 10.78 5.81
N LEU A 236 -11.09 10.13 4.67
CA LEU A 236 -11.45 8.72 4.53
C LEU A 236 -10.25 7.95 3.99
N SER A 237 -9.58 7.17 4.83
CA SER A 237 -8.61 6.20 4.33
C SER A 237 -9.33 5.04 3.66
N VAL A 238 -8.90 4.73 2.45
CA VAL A 238 -9.24 3.49 1.74
C VAL A 238 -7.97 2.68 1.74
N ASP A 239 -7.87 1.79 2.70
CA ASP A 239 -6.70 0.98 2.97
C ASP A 239 -7.15 -0.46 3.22
N MET A 240 -6.26 -1.44 3.35
CA MET A 240 -6.66 -2.84 3.43
C MET A 240 -7.54 -3.13 4.67
N GLY A 241 -8.59 -3.93 4.47
CA GLY A 241 -9.40 -4.49 5.56
C GLY A 241 -8.73 -5.73 6.15
N CYS A 242 -8.47 -5.73 7.46
CA CYS A 242 -7.85 -6.86 8.13
C CYS A 242 -8.71 -8.12 8.05
N VAL A 243 -8.11 -9.24 7.64
CA VAL A 243 -8.73 -10.58 7.68
C VAL A 243 -7.88 -11.47 8.58
N GLY A 244 -8.51 -12.08 9.59
CA GLY A 244 -7.83 -12.96 10.53
C GLY A 244 -8.73 -13.43 11.67
N ASP A 245 -8.17 -14.21 12.58
CA ASP A 245 -8.90 -14.71 13.74
C ASP A 245 -9.32 -13.54 14.65
N GLY A 246 -10.60 -13.58 15.07
CA GLY A 246 -11.18 -12.53 15.91
C GLY A 246 -11.80 -11.36 15.14
N LEU A 247 -11.69 -11.33 13.81
CA LEU A 247 -12.31 -10.35 12.91
C LEU A 247 -13.42 -10.99 12.06
N ALA A 248 -14.45 -10.19 11.74
CA ALA A 248 -15.57 -10.64 10.96
C ALA A 248 -15.31 -10.63 9.45
N CYS A 249 -14.48 -9.68 8.98
CA CYS A 249 -14.18 -9.47 7.58
C CYS A 249 -13.53 -10.68 6.92
N LYS A 250 -13.89 -10.92 5.66
CA LYS A 250 -13.31 -11.93 4.77
C LYS A 250 -12.84 -11.26 3.48
N GLU A 251 -11.98 -11.94 2.70
CA GLU A 251 -11.38 -11.39 1.48
C GLU A 251 -12.42 -10.92 0.44
N HIS A 252 -13.63 -11.45 0.44
CA HIS A 252 -14.70 -11.09 -0.50
C HIS A 252 -15.60 -9.94 0.00
N GLN A 253 -15.32 -9.36 1.16
CA GLN A 253 -16.09 -8.28 1.77
C GLN A 253 -15.33 -6.94 1.76
N VAL A 254 -16.08 -5.85 1.94
CA VAL A 254 -15.50 -4.59 2.38
C VAL A 254 -15.54 -4.53 3.91
N SER A 255 -14.42 -4.13 4.51
CA SER A 255 -14.33 -3.85 5.94
C SER A 255 -14.59 -2.37 6.20
N ILE A 256 -15.34 -2.08 7.27
CA ILE A 256 -15.50 -0.75 7.87
C ILE A 256 -14.83 -0.81 9.24
N CYS A 257 -13.76 -0.08 9.43
CA CYS A 257 -13.05 -0.09 10.71
C CYS A 257 -13.72 0.88 11.69
N ALA A 258 -14.20 0.35 12.82
CA ALA A 258 -14.78 1.19 13.87
C ALA A 258 -13.73 1.73 14.83
N LYS A 259 -12.59 1.02 14.99
CA LYS A 259 -11.47 1.37 15.86
C LYS A 259 -10.22 0.61 15.44
N ASP A 260 -9.08 1.25 15.56
CA ASP A 260 -7.76 0.63 15.46
C ASP A 260 -6.90 0.83 16.72
N SER A 261 -5.56 0.68 16.61
CA SER A 261 -4.63 0.84 17.73
C SER A 261 -4.51 2.29 18.22
N ARG A 262 -4.83 3.27 17.37
CA ARG A 262 -4.76 4.70 17.68
C ARG A 262 -6.01 5.21 18.40
N GLY A 263 -7.17 4.57 18.16
CA GLY A 263 -8.42 4.93 18.79
C GLY A 263 -9.66 4.63 17.96
N PRO A 264 -10.85 5.06 18.42
CA PRO A 264 -12.07 4.95 17.63
C PRO A 264 -12.05 5.95 16.46
N TYR A 265 -12.51 5.51 15.29
CA TYR A 265 -12.86 6.40 14.20
C TYR A 265 -14.10 7.23 14.53
N ASN A 266 -14.31 8.33 13.80
CA ASN A 266 -15.43 9.23 14.08
C ASN A 266 -16.77 8.49 14.01
N TYR A 267 -17.58 8.59 15.07
CA TYR A 267 -18.84 7.86 15.21
C TYR A 267 -19.81 8.08 14.06
N ASP A 268 -19.96 9.34 13.63
CA ASP A 268 -20.92 9.69 12.57
C ASP A 268 -20.43 9.18 11.21
N VAL A 269 -19.12 9.26 10.93
CA VAL A 269 -18.53 8.72 9.71
C VAL A 269 -18.73 7.21 9.63
N VAL A 270 -18.40 6.47 10.70
CA VAL A 270 -18.61 5.01 10.75
C VAL A 270 -20.09 4.67 10.60
N SER A 271 -20.99 5.38 11.28
CA SER A 271 -22.43 5.16 11.17
C SER A 271 -22.95 5.38 9.75
N ASN A 272 -22.51 6.48 9.11
CA ASN A 272 -22.88 6.80 7.73
C ASN A 272 -22.33 5.78 6.72
N LEU A 273 -21.11 5.27 6.92
CA LEU A 273 -20.54 4.20 6.11
C LEU A 273 -21.36 2.90 6.23
N ILE A 274 -21.77 2.53 7.43
CA ILE A 274 -22.62 1.35 7.66
C ILE A 274 -23.99 1.51 6.97
N GLU A 275 -24.62 2.67 7.07
CA GLU A 275 -25.90 2.93 6.38
C GLU A 275 -25.72 2.95 4.86
N ALA A 276 -24.62 3.52 4.35
CA ALA A 276 -24.28 3.47 2.92
C ALA A 276 -24.07 2.02 2.44
N ALA A 277 -23.37 1.19 3.19
CA ALA A 277 -23.16 -0.22 2.86
C ALA A 277 -24.48 -1.02 2.81
N LYS A 278 -25.37 -0.81 3.78
CA LYS A 278 -26.73 -1.39 3.77
C LYS A 278 -27.55 -0.92 2.57
N LYS A 279 -27.54 0.36 2.27
CA LYS A 279 -28.25 0.96 1.13
C LYS A 279 -27.74 0.42 -0.20
N ALA A 280 -26.41 0.27 -0.32
CA ALA A 280 -25.77 -0.28 -1.51
C ALA A 280 -25.99 -1.80 -1.68
N GLY A 281 -26.37 -2.50 -0.62
CA GLY A 281 -26.41 -3.96 -0.60
C GLY A 281 -25.03 -4.61 -0.65
N CYS A 282 -24.01 -3.94 -0.13
CA CYS A 282 -22.65 -4.48 -0.04
C CYS A 282 -22.59 -5.68 0.91
N ASP A 283 -21.73 -6.62 0.59
CA ASP A 283 -21.25 -7.60 1.58
C ASP A 283 -20.13 -6.95 2.39
N PHE A 284 -20.42 -6.64 3.66
CA PHE A 284 -19.51 -5.86 4.51
C PHE A 284 -19.39 -6.43 5.92
N ALA A 285 -18.29 -6.10 6.57
CA ALA A 285 -18.07 -6.33 7.99
C ALA A 285 -17.70 -5.03 8.70
N VAL A 286 -17.98 -4.97 10.01
CA VAL A 286 -17.53 -3.89 10.89
C VAL A 286 -16.61 -4.51 11.93
N ASP A 287 -15.38 -4.02 12.01
CA ASP A 287 -14.33 -4.61 12.86
C ASP A 287 -13.60 -3.59 13.74
N VAL A 288 -12.92 -4.12 14.75
CA VAL A 288 -11.99 -3.40 15.61
C VAL A 288 -10.62 -4.05 15.44
N TYR A 289 -9.66 -3.30 14.85
CA TYR A 289 -8.34 -3.84 14.55
C TYR A 289 -7.40 -3.72 15.76
N PRO A 290 -6.75 -4.81 16.19
CA PRO A 290 -5.89 -4.78 17.37
C PRO A 290 -4.52 -4.12 17.14
N HIS A 291 -3.99 -4.21 15.90
CA HIS A 291 -2.65 -3.73 15.52
C HIS A 291 -2.72 -3.09 14.14
N TYR A 292 -3.07 -1.82 14.10
CA TYR A 292 -3.29 -1.10 12.84
C TYR A 292 -3.23 0.41 13.08
N GLY A 293 -2.88 1.16 12.08
CA GLY A 293 -3.01 2.62 12.01
C GLY A 293 -3.20 3.00 10.56
N SER A 294 -3.72 4.19 10.28
CA SER A 294 -3.97 4.66 8.92
C SER A 294 -3.50 6.08 8.69
N ASP A 295 -3.48 6.51 7.44
CA ASP A 295 -3.18 7.90 7.09
C ASP A 295 -4.18 8.89 7.66
N ALA A 296 -5.45 8.50 7.83
CA ALA A 296 -6.44 9.33 8.49
C ALA A 296 -6.09 9.62 9.97
N ASP A 297 -5.48 8.66 10.69
CA ASP A 297 -4.93 8.89 12.03
C ASP A 297 -3.71 9.81 12.02
N ALA A 298 -2.86 9.67 10.98
CA ALA A 298 -1.70 10.54 10.82
C ALA A 298 -2.13 11.99 10.59
N ALA A 299 -3.23 12.23 9.87
CA ALA A 299 -3.82 13.56 9.67
C ALA A 299 -4.24 14.20 10.99
N LEU A 300 -4.95 13.47 11.85
CA LEU A 300 -5.36 13.97 13.17
C LEU A 300 -4.15 14.25 14.06
N THR A 301 -3.17 13.34 14.06
CA THR A 301 -1.93 13.49 14.84
C THR A 301 -1.14 14.73 14.40
N ALA A 302 -1.19 15.07 13.11
CA ALA A 302 -0.57 16.27 12.55
C ALA A 302 -1.31 17.57 12.91
N GLY A 303 -2.50 17.49 13.52
CA GLY A 303 -3.27 18.65 14.01
C GLY A 303 -4.35 19.16 13.06
N TYR A 304 -4.74 18.39 12.06
CA TYR A 304 -5.87 18.73 11.21
C TYR A 304 -7.19 18.50 11.94
N ASP A 305 -8.09 19.49 11.89
CA ASP A 305 -9.43 19.44 12.51
C ASP A 305 -10.42 18.82 11.52
N VAL A 306 -10.44 17.50 11.42
CA VAL A 306 -11.26 16.74 10.48
C VAL A 306 -11.91 15.53 11.15
N ARG A 307 -13.04 15.07 10.62
CA ARG A 307 -13.58 13.75 10.94
C ARG A 307 -12.81 12.71 10.13
N HIS A 308 -12.73 11.49 10.65
CA HIS A 308 -11.97 10.45 9.95
C HIS A 308 -12.69 9.11 9.94
N GLY A 309 -12.40 8.32 8.92
CA GLY A 309 -12.91 6.97 8.70
C GLY A 309 -11.90 6.09 7.97
N LEU A 310 -12.13 4.78 8.01
CA LEU A 310 -11.31 3.78 7.33
C LEU A 310 -12.20 2.67 6.78
N ILE A 311 -12.06 2.39 5.49
CA ILE A 311 -12.66 1.25 4.80
C ILE A 311 -11.65 0.56 3.91
N GLY A 312 -11.91 -0.70 3.54
CA GLY A 312 -11.09 -1.34 2.50
C GLY A 312 -11.51 -2.75 2.17
N ALA A 313 -11.05 -3.26 1.05
CA ALA A 313 -11.23 -4.65 0.67
C ALA A 313 -10.51 -5.57 1.65
N GLY A 314 -11.13 -6.70 2.01
CA GLY A 314 -10.50 -7.68 2.90
C GLY A 314 -9.20 -8.21 2.32
N VAL A 315 -8.10 -8.11 3.08
CA VAL A 315 -6.78 -8.64 2.75
C VAL A 315 -6.30 -9.54 3.88
N TYR A 316 -5.98 -10.79 3.54
CA TYR A 316 -5.39 -11.76 4.45
C TYR A 316 -3.88 -11.78 4.31
N ALA A 317 -3.17 -12.09 5.39
CA ALA A 317 -1.71 -12.18 5.46
C ALA A 317 -0.99 -10.86 5.10
N SER A 318 -1.54 -9.72 5.54
CA SER A 318 -0.91 -8.40 5.38
C SER A 318 0.54 -8.39 5.85
N HIS A 319 1.39 -7.58 5.19
CA HIS A 319 2.84 -7.54 5.36
C HIS A 319 3.59 -8.84 4.99
N GLY A 320 2.87 -9.80 4.38
CA GLY A 320 3.42 -11.05 3.87
C GLY A 320 3.18 -11.23 2.37
N TYR A 321 2.85 -12.47 1.98
CA TYR A 321 2.30 -12.75 0.64
C TYR A 321 0.79 -12.75 0.73
N GLU A 322 0.22 -11.63 0.42
CA GLU A 322 -1.15 -11.23 0.68
C GLU A 322 -2.16 -11.87 -0.28
N ARG A 323 -3.42 -11.91 0.17
CA ARG A 323 -4.52 -12.34 -0.68
C ARG A 323 -5.80 -11.57 -0.40
N SER A 324 -6.52 -11.28 -1.47
CA SER A 324 -7.83 -10.65 -1.49
C SER A 324 -8.72 -11.32 -2.55
N HIS A 325 -9.88 -10.77 -2.81
CA HIS A 325 -10.81 -11.29 -3.81
C HIS A 325 -11.46 -10.15 -4.61
N VAL A 326 -11.74 -10.39 -5.90
CA VAL A 326 -12.42 -9.40 -6.76
C VAL A 326 -13.78 -8.95 -6.23
N ASP A 327 -14.47 -9.76 -5.43
CA ASP A 327 -15.73 -9.38 -4.82
C ASP A 327 -15.53 -8.39 -3.66
N GLY A 328 -14.43 -8.49 -2.89
CA GLY A 328 -14.05 -7.49 -1.90
C GLY A 328 -13.78 -6.13 -2.57
N VAL A 329 -13.08 -6.14 -3.69
CA VAL A 329 -12.87 -4.94 -4.52
C VAL A 329 -14.19 -4.33 -4.99
N LYS A 330 -15.12 -5.16 -5.51
CA LYS A 330 -16.46 -4.69 -5.96
C LYS A 330 -17.26 -4.09 -4.81
N ASN A 331 -17.28 -4.75 -3.64
CA ASN A 331 -18.02 -4.27 -2.47
C ASN A 331 -17.44 -2.94 -1.96
N THR A 332 -16.11 -2.78 -1.98
CA THR A 332 -15.46 -1.52 -1.60
C THR A 332 -15.81 -0.39 -2.57
N LEU A 333 -15.75 -0.64 -3.87
CA LEU A 333 -16.12 0.34 -4.90
C LEU A 333 -17.60 0.73 -4.80
N LEU A 334 -18.49 -0.23 -4.55
CA LEU A 334 -19.93 0.03 -4.39
C LEU A 334 -20.20 0.87 -3.13
N LEU A 335 -19.49 0.60 -2.04
CA LEU A 335 -19.56 1.43 -0.84
C LEU A 335 -19.07 2.86 -1.09
N LEU A 336 -17.90 3.03 -1.75
CA LEU A 336 -17.36 4.33 -2.12
C LEU A 336 -18.35 5.14 -2.94
N GLU A 337 -18.90 4.56 -4.02
CA GLU A 337 -19.90 5.20 -4.88
C GLU A 337 -21.15 5.63 -4.09
N THR A 338 -21.63 4.78 -3.18
CA THR A 338 -22.83 5.08 -2.41
C THR A 338 -22.60 6.13 -1.33
N TYR A 339 -21.40 6.17 -0.76
CA TYR A 339 -21.04 7.09 0.33
C TYR A 339 -20.64 8.48 -0.19
N LEU A 340 -19.87 8.51 -1.26
CA LEU A 340 -19.32 9.76 -1.80
C LEU A 340 -20.25 10.41 -2.87
N GLY A 341 -21.04 9.63 -3.57
CA GLY A 341 -22.01 10.07 -4.60
C GLY A 341 -21.51 9.84 -6.01
#